data_519277657af72b64141ea5be9a64dc01
#
_entry.id   519277657af72b64141ea5be9a64dc01
#
_cell.length_a   1.000
_cell.length_b   1.000
_cell.length_c   1.000
_cell.angle_alpha   90.00
_cell.angle_beta   90.00
_cell.angle_gamma   90.00
#
_symmetry.space_group_name_H-M   'P 1'
#
loop_
_entity.id
_entity.type
_entity.pdbx_description
1 polymer ?
#
loop_
_entity_poly.entity_id
_entity_poly.type
_entity_poly.pdbx_seq_one_letter_code
_entity_poly.pdbx_strand_id
1 'polypeptide(L)'
;MSLCALFHSALPARCYEFNLVLQAVRIDSEVVASDGRYYLLVDEAVAAEAYSQLKLYVEENAPEEILSQPLRPISKGFAGAYLYGLVLLIIGALKSTNALNLHWQINGLAHSVKIMQGEWWRTITALALHADAAHLAGNIGFGALFGILVSQYIGSGAAWFTILVAGALGNGLNADWYQTTHLSIGASTMVFAALGILGVFAINNGQNYSRAHFRRWAPFIATFALLGFIGTAGERTDIMAHLSGYICGCLSGIVWVFLLRRGFENIPAQYVFGLASIALVCLAWVLAFVG
;
A
#
# COMPACT_ATOMS: atom_id res chain seq x y z
N MET A 1 52.29 -22.48 19.18
CA MET A 1 50.90 -21.97 19.21
C MET A 1 50.00 -23.15 19.50
N SER A 2 49.31 -23.13 20.63
CA SER A 2 48.30 -24.16 20.93
C SER A 2 46.98 -23.71 20.32
N LEU A 3 46.46 -24.48 19.36
CA LEU A 3 45.14 -24.20 18.74
C LEU A 3 44.06 -24.85 19.58
N CYS A 4 42.97 -24.11 19.82
CA CYS A 4 41.75 -24.62 20.43
C CYS A 4 40.55 -24.47 19.52
N ALA A 5 39.58 -25.36 19.65
CA ALA A 5 38.32 -25.30 18.90
C ALA A 5 37.36 -24.33 19.58
N LEU A 6 37.12 -23.20 18.95
CA LEU A 6 36.21 -22.17 19.45
C LEU A 6 34.74 -22.51 19.14
N PHE A 7 34.50 -23.11 17.98
CA PHE A 7 33.16 -23.46 17.51
C PHE A 7 33.22 -24.70 16.61
N HIS A 8 32.16 -25.50 16.54
CA HIS A 8 32.03 -26.59 15.58
C HIS A 8 30.60 -26.71 15.05
N SER A 9 30.47 -27.22 13.82
CA SER A 9 29.18 -27.45 13.15
C SER A 9 29.25 -28.62 12.18
N ALA A 10 28.11 -29.28 11.96
CA ALA A 10 27.96 -30.23 10.87
C ALA A 10 27.88 -29.53 9.49
N LEU A 11 27.48 -28.23 9.47
CA LEU A 11 27.39 -27.43 8.26
C LEU A 11 28.63 -26.54 8.12
N PRO A 12 29.36 -26.61 6.98
CA PRO A 12 30.55 -25.78 6.78
C PRO A 12 30.29 -24.29 6.78
N ALA A 13 29.11 -23.86 6.24
CA ALA A 13 28.77 -22.47 6.07
C ALA A 13 28.89 -21.65 7.36
N ARG A 14 28.49 -22.21 8.52
CA ARG A 14 28.53 -21.51 9.80
C ARG A 14 29.97 -21.31 10.31
N CYS A 15 30.83 -22.28 10.11
CA CYS A 15 32.25 -22.16 10.48
C CYS A 15 32.95 -21.13 9.59
N TYR A 16 32.69 -21.15 8.28
CA TYR A 16 33.28 -20.17 7.36
C TYR A 16 32.73 -18.74 7.63
N GLU A 17 31.46 -18.60 7.94
CA GLU A 17 30.86 -17.30 8.36
C GLU A 17 31.63 -16.73 9.57
N PHE A 18 31.80 -17.53 10.63
CA PHE A 18 32.50 -17.10 11.84
C PHE A 18 33.97 -16.85 11.59
N ASN A 19 34.62 -17.65 10.72
CA ASN A 19 35.99 -17.40 10.29
C ASN A 19 36.15 -16.03 9.63
N LEU A 20 35.24 -15.65 8.73
CA LEU A 20 35.23 -14.33 8.10
C LEU A 20 35.07 -13.21 9.12
N VAL A 21 34.21 -13.39 10.14
CA VAL A 21 34.02 -12.41 11.22
C VAL A 21 35.31 -12.21 11.99
N LEU A 22 36.01 -13.28 12.39
CA LEU A 22 37.27 -13.17 13.11
C LEU A 22 38.38 -12.55 12.27
N GLN A 23 38.47 -12.89 10.99
CA GLN A 23 39.42 -12.28 10.05
C GLN A 23 39.17 -10.77 9.89
N ALA A 24 37.89 -10.35 9.85
CA ALA A 24 37.52 -8.92 9.76
C ALA A 24 38.01 -8.10 10.96
N VAL A 25 38.12 -8.72 12.14
CA VAL A 25 38.66 -8.09 13.35
C VAL A 25 40.14 -8.45 13.59
N ARG A 26 40.81 -9.00 12.57
CA ARG A 26 42.24 -9.37 12.58
C ARG A 26 42.63 -10.44 13.62
N ILE A 27 41.73 -11.35 13.91
CA ILE A 27 42.01 -12.56 14.68
C ILE A 27 42.24 -13.71 13.73
N ASP A 28 43.44 -14.28 13.74
CA ASP A 28 43.78 -15.41 12.92
C ASP A 28 42.98 -16.63 13.34
N SER A 29 42.31 -17.25 12.36
CA SER A 29 41.46 -18.41 12.59
C SER A 29 41.45 -19.32 11.37
N GLU A 30 41.25 -20.62 11.57
CA GLU A 30 41.26 -21.65 10.53
C GLU A 30 40.05 -22.57 10.69
N VAL A 31 39.47 -22.99 9.55
CA VAL A 31 38.38 -23.98 9.54
C VAL A 31 38.94 -25.32 9.11
N VAL A 32 38.88 -26.32 9.98
CA VAL A 32 39.38 -27.68 9.74
C VAL A 32 38.21 -28.66 9.75
N ALA A 33 38.18 -29.56 8.78
CA ALA A 33 37.22 -30.67 8.73
C ALA A 33 37.81 -31.91 9.41
N SER A 34 37.11 -32.51 10.37
CA SER A 34 37.47 -33.78 11.01
C SER A 34 36.20 -34.52 11.42
N ASP A 35 36.18 -35.83 11.23
CA ASP A 35 35.10 -36.74 11.65
C ASP A 35 33.68 -36.29 11.21
N GLY A 36 33.58 -35.74 9.99
CA GLY A 36 32.31 -35.29 9.40
C GLY A 36 31.80 -34.00 10.00
N ARG A 37 32.61 -33.25 10.75
CA ARG A 37 32.33 -31.94 11.31
C ARG A 37 33.35 -30.90 10.90
N TYR A 38 33.01 -29.67 10.99
CA TYR A 38 33.87 -28.52 10.76
C TYR A 38 34.15 -27.83 12.09
N TYR A 39 35.40 -27.53 12.34
CA TYR A 39 35.88 -26.86 13.56
C TYR A 39 36.50 -25.53 13.20
N LEU A 40 36.16 -24.50 13.93
CA LEU A 40 36.80 -23.17 13.86
C LEU A 40 37.90 -23.17 14.93
N LEU A 41 39.14 -23.11 14.53
CA LEU A 41 40.31 -23.11 15.39
C LEU A 41 40.89 -21.72 15.51
N VAL A 42 41.30 -21.35 16.72
CA VAL A 42 42.03 -20.10 17.03
C VAL A 42 43.17 -20.41 17.98
N ASP A 43 44.16 -19.52 18.08
CA ASP A 43 45.18 -19.62 19.14
C ASP A 43 44.55 -19.47 20.54
N GLU A 44 44.93 -20.33 21.46
CA GLU A 44 44.38 -20.34 22.81
C GLU A 44 44.58 -18.96 23.54
N ALA A 45 45.63 -18.24 23.18
CA ALA A 45 45.92 -16.92 23.74
C ALA A 45 44.85 -15.86 23.39
N VAL A 46 44.17 -15.98 22.27
CA VAL A 46 43.15 -15.03 21.78
C VAL A 46 41.74 -15.64 21.80
N ALA A 47 41.57 -16.85 22.33
CA ALA A 47 40.27 -17.54 22.32
C ALA A 47 39.16 -16.76 23.05
N ALA A 48 39.45 -16.12 24.16
CA ALA A 48 38.49 -15.30 24.93
C ALA A 48 38.02 -14.08 24.13
N GLU A 49 38.95 -13.41 23.45
CA GLU A 49 38.63 -12.26 22.60
C GLU A 49 37.82 -12.70 21.38
N ALA A 50 38.22 -13.76 20.70
CA ALA A 50 37.53 -14.36 19.57
C ALA A 50 36.09 -14.76 19.93
N TYR A 51 35.89 -15.38 21.08
CA TYR A 51 34.57 -15.73 21.58
C TYR A 51 33.69 -14.48 21.82
N SER A 52 34.25 -13.43 22.40
CA SER A 52 33.56 -12.17 22.63
C SER A 52 33.11 -11.54 21.31
N GLN A 53 33.96 -11.52 20.29
CA GLN A 53 33.62 -10.99 18.97
C GLN A 53 32.51 -11.80 18.29
N LEU A 54 32.59 -13.14 18.34
CA LEU A 54 31.53 -13.98 17.80
C LEU A 54 30.21 -13.83 18.56
N LYS A 55 30.25 -13.64 19.88
CA LYS A 55 29.06 -13.39 20.68
C LYS A 55 28.38 -12.07 20.27
N LEU A 56 29.15 -10.99 20.15
CA LEU A 56 28.65 -9.70 19.66
C LEU A 56 28.05 -9.85 18.26
N TYR A 57 28.76 -10.54 17.36
CA TYR A 57 28.25 -10.81 16.01
C TYR A 57 26.92 -11.57 16.04
N VAL A 58 26.77 -12.59 16.89
CA VAL A 58 25.52 -13.37 17.01
C VAL A 58 24.40 -12.51 17.62
N GLU A 59 24.69 -11.67 18.62
CA GLU A 59 23.71 -10.76 19.21
C GLU A 59 23.25 -9.70 18.22
N GLU A 60 24.19 -9.08 17.50
CA GLU A 60 23.89 -8.13 16.44
C GLU A 60 23.17 -8.75 15.23
N ASN A 61 23.41 -10.04 14.97
CA ASN A 61 22.88 -10.82 13.86
C ASN A 61 21.83 -11.87 14.29
N ALA A 62 21.36 -11.79 15.55
CA ALA A 62 20.24 -12.62 15.99
C ALA A 62 19.05 -12.41 15.05
N PRO A 63 18.40 -13.50 14.58
CA PRO A 63 17.13 -13.35 13.84
C PRO A 63 16.16 -12.58 14.71
N GLU A 64 15.73 -11.42 14.23
CA GLU A 64 14.69 -10.67 14.93
C GLU A 64 13.45 -11.57 15.01
N GLU A 65 12.90 -11.71 16.21
CA GLU A 65 11.65 -12.42 16.41
C GLU A 65 10.60 -11.81 15.48
N ILE A 66 10.01 -12.60 14.59
CA ILE A 66 9.00 -12.13 13.64
C ILE A 66 7.78 -11.72 14.47
N LEU A 67 7.73 -10.46 14.89
CA LEU A 67 6.69 -9.90 15.75
C LEU A 67 5.31 -9.91 15.08
N SER A 68 5.23 -10.12 13.77
CA SER A 68 3.96 -10.31 13.05
C SER A 68 4.14 -11.05 11.73
N GLN A 69 3.21 -11.93 11.40
CA GLN A 69 3.21 -12.57 10.09
C GLN A 69 2.88 -11.54 8.99
N PRO A 70 3.54 -11.63 7.81
CA PRO A 70 3.21 -10.77 6.68
C PRO A 70 1.77 -11.02 6.22
N LEU A 71 1.10 -9.99 5.73
CA LEU A 71 -0.21 -10.12 5.10
C LEU A 71 -0.09 -11.03 3.88
N ARG A 72 -0.93 -12.06 3.80
CA ARG A 72 -0.93 -13.02 2.68
C ARG A 72 -2.00 -12.61 1.66
N PRO A 73 -1.69 -12.66 0.36
CA PRO A 73 -2.72 -12.47 -0.66
C PRO A 73 -3.78 -13.57 -0.58
N ILE A 74 -5.06 -13.18 -0.58
CA ILE A 74 -6.22 -14.08 -0.49
C ILE A 74 -7.00 -14.18 -1.79
N SER A 75 -6.76 -13.30 -2.77
CA SER A 75 -7.48 -13.26 -4.04
C SER A 75 -6.57 -12.83 -5.20
N LYS A 76 -7.03 -13.05 -6.45
CA LYS A 76 -6.37 -12.50 -7.65
C LYS A 76 -6.70 -11.03 -7.89
N GLY A 77 -7.79 -10.52 -7.34
CA GLY A 77 -8.15 -9.11 -7.33
C GLY A 77 -8.78 -8.52 -8.59
N PHE A 78 -8.94 -9.28 -9.69
CA PHE A 78 -9.33 -8.72 -10.99
C PHE A 78 -10.80 -8.30 -11.12
N ALA A 79 -11.73 -8.98 -10.44
CA ALA A 79 -13.18 -8.81 -10.68
C ALA A 79 -13.64 -7.34 -10.48
N GLY A 80 -13.21 -6.69 -9.39
CA GLY A 80 -13.57 -5.30 -9.12
C GLY A 80 -12.93 -4.31 -10.09
N ALA A 81 -11.73 -4.61 -10.62
CA ALA A 81 -11.07 -3.75 -11.59
C ALA A 81 -11.82 -3.69 -12.94
N TYR A 82 -12.37 -4.82 -13.40
CA TYR A 82 -13.22 -4.82 -14.59
C TYR A 82 -14.47 -3.97 -14.38
N LEU A 83 -15.15 -4.12 -13.24
CA LEU A 83 -16.34 -3.34 -12.94
C LEU A 83 -16.01 -1.84 -12.84
N TYR A 84 -14.93 -1.49 -12.18
CA TYR A 84 -14.44 -0.11 -12.08
C TYR A 84 -14.22 0.51 -13.48
N GLY A 85 -13.43 -0.15 -14.32
CA GLY A 85 -13.18 0.33 -15.68
C GLY A 85 -14.48 0.46 -16.51
N LEU A 86 -15.38 -0.53 -16.41
CA LEU A 86 -16.68 -0.51 -17.09
C LEU A 86 -17.55 0.68 -16.64
N VAL A 87 -17.66 0.94 -15.33
CA VAL A 87 -18.42 2.07 -14.80
C VAL A 87 -17.88 3.40 -15.31
N LEU A 88 -16.55 3.59 -15.29
CA LEU A 88 -15.93 4.82 -15.80
C LEU A 88 -16.16 5.00 -17.31
N LEU A 89 -16.08 3.93 -18.10
CA LEU A 89 -16.32 3.99 -19.54
C LEU A 89 -17.80 4.31 -19.85
N ILE A 90 -18.75 3.68 -19.14
CA ILE A 90 -20.18 3.95 -19.31
C ILE A 90 -20.48 5.42 -18.99
N ILE A 91 -20.05 5.92 -17.82
CA ILE A 91 -20.31 7.30 -17.43
C ILE A 91 -19.59 8.29 -18.35
N GLY A 92 -18.39 7.97 -18.81
CA GLY A 92 -17.68 8.75 -19.83
C GLY A 92 -18.45 8.85 -21.13
N ALA A 93 -19.04 7.76 -21.61
CA ALA A 93 -19.89 7.74 -22.81
C ALA A 93 -21.21 8.51 -22.61
N LEU A 94 -21.89 8.33 -21.47
CA LEU A 94 -23.13 9.07 -21.14
C LEU A 94 -22.87 10.58 -21.05
N LYS A 95 -21.76 10.99 -20.42
CA LYS A 95 -21.34 12.39 -20.35
C LYS A 95 -21.05 12.95 -21.75
N SER A 96 -20.30 12.23 -22.59
CA SER A 96 -19.86 12.73 -23.91
C SER A 96 -21.03 12.98 -24.87
N THR A 97 -22.09 12.18 -24.76
CA THR A 97 -23.31 12.29 -25.55
C THR A 97 -24.38 13.17 -24.90
N ASN A 98 -24.14 13.68 -23.69
CA ASN A 98 -25.13 14.31 -22.83
C ASN A 98 -26.44 13.49 -22.77
N ALA A 99 -26.27 12.18 -22.61
CA ALA A 99 -27.38 11.23 -22.65
C ALA A 99 -28.52 11.66 -21.73
N LEU A 100 -29.75 11.52 -22.22
CA LEU A 100 -30.98 11.91 -21.52
C LEU A 100 -31.07 13.42 -21.18
N ASN A 101 -30.20 14.26 -21.74
CA ASN A 101 -30.12 15.71 -21.44
C ASN A 101 -29.92 16.04 -19.94
N LEU A 102 -29.22 15.14 -19.21
CA LEU A 102 -29.06 15.24 -17.75
C LEU A 102 -27.88 16.10 -17.30
N HIS A 103 -27.20 16.78 -18.23
CA HIS A 103 -26.05 17.66 -17.91
C HIS A 103 -25.04 17.03 -16.93
N TRP A 104 -24.61 15.79 -17.22
CA TRP A 104 -23.80 14.91 -16.39
C TRP A 104 -22.63 15.62 -15.69
N GLN A 105 -21.93 16.50 -16.40
CA GLN A 105 -20.77 17.18 -15.84
C GLN A 105 -21.16 18.21 -14.78
N ILE A 106 -22.17 19.03 -15.03
CA ILE A 106 -22.59 20.11 -14.11
C ILE A 106 -23.20 19.52 -12.84
N ASN A 107 -24.01 18.48 -12.98
CA ASN A 107 -24.69 17.83 -11.88
C ASN A 107 -23.77 16.93 -11.05
N GLY A 108 -22.70 16.35 -11.67
CA GLY A 108 -21.85 15.37 -11.03
C GLY A 108 -20.48 15.88 -10.56
N LEU A 109 -19.99 17.06 -10.99
CA LEU A 109 -18.69 17.56 -10.55
C LEU A 109 -18.68 17.89 -9.05
N ALA A 110 -17.51 17.69 -8.43
CA ALA A 110 -17.26 18.14 -7.07
C ALA A 110 -17.23 19.67 -7.07
N HIS A 111 -18.07 20.25 -6.25
CA HIS A 111 -18.18 21.70 -6.04
C HIS A 111 -18.08 21.95 -4.54
N SER A 112 -16.96 22.50 -4.08
CA SER A 112 -16.64 22.63 -2.66
C SER A 112 -17.80 23.24 -1.84
N VAL A 113 -18.31 24.39 -2.25
CA VAL A 113 -19.40 25.08 -1.53
C VAL A 113 -20.65 24.22 -1.45
N LYS A 114 -21.06 23.57 -2.54
CA LYS A 114 -22.24 22.71 -2.56
C LYS A 114 -22.08 21.45 -1.72
N ILE A 115 -20.91 20.85 -1.72
CA ILE A 115 -20.59 19.71 -0.85
C ILE A 115 -20.74 20.13 0.61
N MET A 116 -20.21 21.30 0.99
CA MET A 116 -20.31 21.83 2.35
C MET A 116 -21.74 22.23 2.72
N GLN A 117 -22.60 22.50 1.74
CA GLN A 117 -24.03 22.74 1.91
C GLN A 117 -24.91 21.49 1.99
N GLY A 118 -24.27 20.29 1.87
CA GLY A 118 -24.94 19.00 2.02
C GLY A 118 -25.11 18.18 0.74
N GLU A 119 -24.66 18.65 -0.43
CA GLU A 119 -24.68 17.87 -1.68
C GLU A 119 -23.53 16.83 -1.67
N TRP A 120 -23.49 15.97 -0.64
CA TRP A 120 -22.41 14.99 -0.41
C TRP A 120 -22.21 14.00 -1.58
N TRP A 121 -23.26 13.73 -2.36
CA TRP A 121 -23.17 12.81 -3.52
C TRP A 121 -22.15 13.27 -4.55
N ARG A 122 -21.86 14.56 -4.62
CA ARG A 122 -20.82 15.13 -5.49
C ARG A 122 -19.43 14.59 -5.19
N THR A 123 -19.18 14.17 -3.96
CA THR A 123 -17.89 13.55 -3.61
C THR A 123 -17.69 12.22 -4.31
N ILE A 124 -18.76 11.53 -4.68
CA ILE A 124 -18.79 10.24 -5.36
C ILE A 124 -18.93 10.41 -6.88
N THR A 125 -19.90 11.21 -7.33
CA THR A 125 -20.18 11.39 -8.76
C THR A 125 -18.98 11.98 -9.50
N ALA A 126 -18.24 12.89 -8.86
CA ALA A 126 -17.04 13.48 -9.42
C ALA A 126 -15.93 12.46 -9.73
N LEU A 127 -15.86 11.37 -8.95
CA LEU A 127 -14.88 10.29 -9.19
C LEU A 127 -15.10 9.56 -10.53
N ALA A 128 -16.30 9.63 -11.08
CA ALA A 128 -16.64 8.99 -12.35
C ALA A 128 -16.50 9.92 -13.56
N LEU A 129 -16.31 11.23 -13.34
CA LEU A 129 -16.18 12.23 -14.40
C LEU A 129 -14.72 12.48 -14.75
N HIS A 130 -14.44 12.72 -16.04
CA HIS A 130 -13.09 12.98 -16.52
C HIS A 130 -13.10 14.11 -17.56
N ALA A 131 -12.02 14.91 -17.59
CA ALA A 131 -11.89 16.04 -18.49
C ALA A 131 -11.79 15.59 -19.94
N ASP A 132 -10.96 14.57 -20.21
CA ASP A 132 -10.62 14.05 -21.52
C ASP A 132 -10.31 12.55 -21.48
N ALA A 133 -10.07 11.95 -22.64
CA ALA A 133 -9.81 10.53 -22.80
C ALA A 133 -8.47 10.09 -22.18
N ALA A 134 -7.44 10.94 -22.19
CA ALA A 134 -6.15 10.62 -21.60
C ALA A 134 -6.26 10.56 -20.07
N HIS A 135 -6.97 11.54 -19.47
CA HIS A 135 -7.27 11.56 -18.04
C HIS A 135 -8.08 10.32 -17.62
N LEU A 136 -9.10 9.94 -18.41
CA LEU A 136 -9.88 8.72 -18.19
C LEU A 136 -9.00 7.46 -18.26
N ALA A 137 -8.20 7.33 -19.31
CA ALA A 137 -7.33 6.16 -19.50
C ALA A 137 -6.28 6.01 -18.40
N GLY A 138 -5.64 7.10 -17.99
CA GLY A 138 -4.71 7.11 -16.87
C GLY A 138 -5.35 6.65 -15.56
N ASN A 139 -6.54 7.15 -15.25
CA ASN A 139 -7.28 6.75 -14.06
C ASN A 139 -7.73 5.29 -14.12
N ILE A 140 -8.19 4.79 -15.27
CA ILE A 140 -8.51 3.36 -15.44
C ILE A 140 -7.25 2.51 -15.23
N GLY A 141 -6.13 2.87 -15.84
CA GLY A 141 -4.88 2.11 -15.74
C GLY A 141 -4.34 2.03 -14.30
N PHE A 142 -4.09 3.18 -13.69
CA PHE A 142 -3.55 3.23 -12.33
C PHE A 142 -4.57 2.76 -11.28
N GLY A 143 -5.86 3.09 -11.44
CA GLY A 143 -6.91 2.65 -10.53
C GLY A 143 -7.08 1.13 -10.58
N ALA A 144 -7.08 0.51 -11.76
CA ALA A 144 -7.11 -0.94 -11.90
C ALA A 144 -5.87 -1.58 -11.26
N LEU A 145 -4.66 -1.06 -11.55
CA LEU A 145 -3.42 -1.58 -10.98
C LEU A 145 -3.44 -1.57 -9.45
N PHE A 146 -3.66 -0.41 -8.84
CA PHE A 146 -3.64 -0.29 -7.38
C PHE A 146 -4.84 -0.99 -6.74
N GLY A 147 -6.02 -0.92 -7.36
CA GLY A 147 -7.21 -1.61 -6.88
C GLY A 147 -7.05 -3.14 -6.89
N ILE A 148 -6.41 -3.73 -7.90
CA ILE A 148 -6.06 -5.15 -7.94
C ILE A 148 -5.13 -5.49 -6.77
N LEU A 149 -4.07 -4.71 -6.56
CA LEU A 149 -3.12 -4.95 -5.49
C LEU A 149 -3.77 -4.87 -4.10
N VAL A 150 -4.63 -3.89 -3.83
CA VAL A 150 -5.41 -3.83 -2.58
C VAL A 150 -6.34 -5.04 -2.47
N SER A 151 -7.03 -5.40 -3.57
CA SER A 151 -7.96 -6.53 -3.60
C SER A 151 -7.30 -7.87 -3.31
N GLN A 152 -6.01 -8.02 -3.57
CA GLN A 152 -5.27 -9.23 -3.22
C GLN A 152 -5.27 -9.51 -1.72
N TYR A 153 -5.27 -8.49 -0.88
CA TYR A 153 -5.17 -8.62 0.58
C TYR A 153 -6.52 -8.67 1.30
N ILE A 154 -7.54 -7.96 0.79
CA ILE A 154 -8.84 -7.84 1.50
C ILE A 154 -10.04 -8.30 0.65
N GLY A 155 -9.78 -8.84 -0.55
CA GLY A 155 -10.81 -9.27 -1.49
C GLY A 155 -11.41 -8.11 -2.29
N SER A 156 -11.97 -8.43 -3.47
CA SER A 156 -12.40 -7.39 -4.42
C SER A 156 -13.55 -6.51 -3.90
N GLY A 157 -14.56 -7.11 -3.25
CA GLY A 157 -15.70 -6.33 -2.75
C GLY A 157 -15.29 -5.31 -1.69
N ALA A 158 -14.60 -5.77 -0.65
CA ALA A 158 -14.13 -4.92 0.44
C ALA A 158 -13.13 -3.87 -0.04
N ALA A 159 -12.21 -4.24 -0.95
CA ALA A 159 -11.22 -3.32 -1.50
C ALA A 159 -11.87 -2.15 -2.24
N TRP A 160 -12.74 -2.45 -3.20
CA TRP A 160 -13.36 -1.41 -4.03
C TRP A 160 -14.35 -0.55 -3.25
N PHE A 161 -15.07 -1.13 -2.27
CA PHE A 161 -15.87 -0.35 -1.34
C PHE A 161 -15.01 0.63 -0.52
N THR A 162 -13.91 0.13 0.05
CA THR A 162 -12.98 0.95 0.83
C THR A 162 -12.35 2.06 -0.01
N ILE A 163 -11.88 1.73 -1.21
CA ILE A 163 -11.27 2.69 -2.14
C ILE A 163 -12.29 3.78 -2.54
N LEU A 164 -13.53 3.40 -2.85
CA LEU A 164 -14.61 4.33 -3.17
C LEU A 164 -14.90 5.27 -2.00
N VAL A 165 -15.11 4.72 -0.80
CA VAL A 165 -15.40 5.52 0.40
C VAL A 165 -14.23 6.43 0.76
N ALA A 166 -12.99 5.92 0.72
CA ALA A 166 -11.79 6.72 1.00
C ALA A 166 -11.61 7.84 -0.04
N GLY A 167 -11.90 7.57 -1.32
CA GLY A 167 -11.89 8.59 -2.37
C GLY A 167 -12.97 9.65 -2.17
N ALA A 168 -14.19 9.24 -1.80
CA ALA A 168 -15.28 10.17 -1.49
C ALA A 168 -14.97 11.04 -0.27
N LEU A 169 -14.43 10.44 0.80
CA LEU A 169 -13.96 11.20 1.98
C LEU A 169 -12.83 12.15 1.61
N GLY A 170 -11.90 11.73 0.73
CA GLY A 170 -10.85 12.59 0.20
C GLY A 170 -11.40 13.80 -0.54
N ASN A 171 -12.42 13.63 -1.39
CA ASN A 171 -13.12 14.75 -2.05
C ASN A 171 -13.84 15.63 -1.04
N GLY A 172 -14.41 15.07 0.03
CA GLY A 172 -15.01 15.82 1.12
C GLY A 172 -13.99 16.71 1.86
N LEU A 173 -12.83 16.13 2.23
CA LEU A 173 -11.73 16.88 2.84
C LEU A 173 -11.17 17.96 1.90
N ASN A 174 -11.09 17.67 0.61
CA ASN A 174 -10.67 18.64 -0.39
C ASN A 174 -11.68 19.82 -0.47
N ALA A 175 -12.99 19.54 -0.40
CA ALA A 175 -14.01 20.56 -0.40
C ALA A 175 -13.96 21.45 0.87
N ASP A 176 -13.67 20.86 2.04
CA ASP A 176 -13.51 21.59 3.29
C ASP A 176 -12.24 22.45 3.30
N TRP A 177 -11.17 21.97 2.69
CA TRP A 177 -9.92 22.73 2.53
C TRP A 177 -10.13 24.03 1.75
N TYR A 178 -10.89 23.95 0.63
CA TYR A 178 -11.19 25.12 -0.19
C TYR A 178 -12.46 25.80 0.33
N GLN A 179 -12.31 26.80 1.18
CA GLN A 179 -13.43 27.59 1.72
C GLN A 179 -14.13 28.50 0.67
N THR A 180 -13.67 28.46 -0.57
CA THR A 180 -14.22 29.17 -1.73
C THR A 180 -14.62 28.19 -2.80
N THR A 181 -15.25 28.67 -3.89
CA THR A 181 -15.63 27.80 -5.01
C THR A 181 -14.41 27.13 -5.63
N HIS A 182 -14.33 25.81 -5.49
CA HIS A 182 -13.37 24.94 -6.15
C HIS A 182 -14.10 23.80 -6.85
N LEU A 183 -13.69 23.49 -8.09
CA LEU A 183 -14.34 22.50 -8.92
C LEU A 183 -13.32 21.42 -9.29
N SER A 184 -13.66 20.15 -9.06
CA SER A 184 -12.81 19.03 -9.45
C SER A 184 -13.59 17.84 -9.99
N ILE A 185 -12.92 17.05 -10.82
CA ILE A 185 -13.41 15.80 -11.43
C ILE A 185 -12.27 14.84 -11.61
N GLY A 186 -12.52 13.55 -11.50
CA GLY A 186 -11.57 12.48 -11.76
C GLY A 186 -11.57 11.40 -10.70
N ALA A 187 -11.31 10.17 -11.12
CA ALA A 187 -11.12 9.05 -10.20
C ALA A 187 -9.79 9.13 -9.42
N SER A 188 -8.94 10.12 -9.70
CA SER A 188 -7.61 10.19 -9.14
C SER A 188 -7.59 10.22 -7.61
N THR A 189 -8.54 10.88 -6.95
CA THR A 189 -8.64 10.90 -5.49
C THR A 189 -8.78 9.47 -4.92
N MET A 190 -9.59 8.60 -5.54
CA MET A 190 -9.69 7.20 -5.13
C MET A 190 -8.48 6.35 -5.57
N VAL A 191 -7.82 6.70 -6.68
CA VAL A 191 -6.56 6.06 -7.12
C VAL A 191 -5.47 6.31 -6.08
N PHE A 192 -5.34 7.55 -5.59
CA PHE A 192 -4.39 7.86 -4.52
C PHE A 192 -4.83 7.33 -3.17
N ALA A 193 -6.13 7.15 -2.91
CA ALA A 193 -6.58 6.40 -1.74
C ALA A 193 -6.12 4.93 -1.78
N ALA A 194 -6.24 4.26 -2.93
CA ALA A 194 -5.71 2.91 -3.09
C ALA A 194 -4.18 2.85 -2.86
N LEU A 195 -3.45 3.85 -3.35
CA LEU A 195 -2.00 3.96 -3.15
C LEU A 195 -1.65 4.16 -1.67
N GLY A 196 -2.43 4.97 -0.93
CA GLY A 196 -2.28 5.15 0.52
C GLY A 196 -2.50 3.86 1.32
N ILE A 197 -3.54 3.08 0.97
CA ILE A 197 -3.79 1.74 1.56
C ILE A 197 -2.57 0.84 1.33
N LEU A 198 -2.06 0.78 0.10
CA LEU A 198 -0.89 -0.04 -0.25
C LEU A 198 0.36 0.39 0.52
N GLY A 199 0.58 1.68 0.72
CA GLY A 199 1.69 2.20 1.53
C GLY A 199 1.66 1.64 2.95
N VAL A 200 0.50 1.62 3.59
CA VAL A 200 0.32 1.06 4.94
C VAL A 200 0.51 -0.46 4.95
N PHE A 201 -0.04 -1.17 3.97
CA PHE A 201 0.16 -2.63 3.85
C PHE A 201 1.64 -2.98 3.64
N ALA A 202 2.36 -2.18 2.86
CA ALA A 202 3.78 -2.37 2.62
C ALA A 202 4.63 -2.17 3.88
N ILE A 203 4.34 -1.17 4.72
CA ILE A 203 4.99 -1.01 6.04
C ILE A 203 4.74 -2.24 6.90
N ASN A 204 3.49 -2.73 6.93
CA ASN A 204 3.13 -3.88 7.74
C ASN A 204 3.84 -5.16 7.28
N ASN A 205 4.03 -5.35 5.98
CA ASN A 205 4.76 -6.48 5.41
C ASN A 205 6.29 -6.34 5.56
N GLY A 206 6.79 -5.12 5.63
CA GLY A 206 8.22 -4.82 5.78
C GLY A 206 8.79 -5.10 7.17
N GLN A 207 7.97 -5.50 8.15
CA GLN A 207 8.42 -5.81 9.51
C GLN A 207 9.41 -6.99 9.61
N ASN A 208 9.50 -7.80 8.55
CA ASN A 208 10.43 -8.92 8.45
C ASN A 208 11.86 -8.52 8.03
N TYR A 209 12.11 -7.25 7.71
CA TYR A 209 13.44 -6.75 7.31
C TYR A 209 14.16 -6.17 8.52
N SER A 210 14.95 -7.00 9.17
CA SER A 210 15.40 -6.88 10.55
C SER A 210 16.48 -5.84 10.87
N ARG A 211 17.03 -5.05 9.95
CA ARG A 211 18.20 -4.24 10.34
C ARG A 211 18.34 -2.82 9.84
N ALA A 212 17.49 -2.37 8.96
CA ALA A 212 17.49 -0.98 8.60
C ALA A 212 16.05 -0.45 8.75
N HIS A 213 15.79 0.37 9.77
CA HIS A 213 14.53 1.11 9.90
C HIS A 213 14.09 1.73 8.57
N PHE A 214 15.05 2.16 7.76
CA PHE A 214 14.81 2.69 6.42
C PHE A 214 14.18 1.66 5.47
N ARG A 215 14.61 0.38 5.47
CA ARG A 215 14.04 -0.65 4.59
C ARG A 215 12.57 -0.93 4.86
N ARG A 216 12.14 -0.82 6.12
CA ARG A 216 10.74 -0.95 6.50
C ARG A 216 9.87 0.17 5.91
N TRP A 217 10.39 1.40 5.90
CA TRP A 217 9.67 2.57 5.41
C TRP A 217 9.81 2.81 3.91
N ALA A 218 10.81 2.19 3.27
CA ALA A 218 11.09 2.39 1.85
C ALA A 218 9.86 2.19 0.93
N PRO A 219 9.02 1.14 1.08
CA PRO A 219 7.83 0.98 0.25
C PRO A 219 6.80 2.10 0.47
N PHE A 220 6.63 2.57 1.71
CA PHE A 220 5.75 3.69 2.01
C PHE A 220 6.28 5.00 1.40
N ILE A 221 7.58 5.25 1.54
CA ILE A 221 8.25 6.40 0.92
C ILE A 221 8.09 6.33 -0.60
N ALA A 222 8.19 5.13 -1.21
CA ALA A 222 7.97 4.95 -2.63
C ALA A 222 6.53 5.30 -3.05
N THR A 223 5.50 4.92 -2.28
CA THR A 223 4.12 5.31 -2.58
C THR A 223 3.90 6.83 -2.44
N PHE A 224 4.55 7.46 -1.46
CA PHE A 224 4.50 8.91 -1.30
C PHE A 224 5.26 9.64 -2.41
N ALA A 225 6.43 9.12 -2.83
CA ALA A 225 7.17 9.66 -3.97
C ALA A 225 6.36 9.51 -5.28
N LEU A 226 5.64 8.40 -5.44
CA LEU A 226 4.77 8.17 -6.58
C LEU A 226 3.58 9.16 -6.60
N LEU A 227 3.01 9.48 -5.43
CA LEU A 227 2.04 10.57 -5.28
C LEU A 227 2.64 11.89 -5.81
N GLY A 228 3.87 12.24 -5.42
CA GLY A 228 4.54 13.44 -5.90
C GLY A 228 4.78 13.42 -7.41
N PHE A 229 5.19 12.29 -7.96
CA PHE A 229 5.51 12.16 -9.38
C PHE A 229 4.26 12.14 -10.30
N ILE A 230 3.26 11.32 -9.97
CA ILE A 230 2.03 11.19 -10.78
C ILE A 230 1.01 12.26 -10.39
N GLY A 231 0.93 12.57 -9.10
CA GLY A 231 -0.11 13.45 -8.54
C GLY A 231 0.08 14.92 -8.85
N THR A 232 1.26 15.33 -9.33
CA THR A 232 1.55 16.73 -9.72
C THR A 232 1.71 16.91 -11.22
N ALA A 233 1.56 15.86 -12.01
CA ALA A 233 1.74 15.88 -13.45
C ALA A 233 0.55 16.56 -14.14
N GLY A 234 0.76 17.80 -14.64
CA GLY A 234 -0.22 18.54 -15.43
C GLY A 234 -0.71 19.85 -14.78
N GLU A 235 -0.94 20.85 -15.60
CA GLU A 235 -1.32 22.22 -15.16
C GLU A 235 -2.70 22.29 -14.47
N ARG A 236 -3.56 21.27 -14.64
CA ARG A 236 -4.92 21.22 -14.09
C ARG A 236 -5.09 20.16 -13.02
N THR A 237 -4.00 19.74 -12.40
CA THR A 237 -4.03 18.67 -11.39
C THR A 237 -4.45 19.22 -10.04
N ASP A 238 -5.49 18.65 -9.45
CA ASP A 238 -5.94 18.98 -8.08
C ASP A 238 -5.08 18.22 -7.06
N ILE A 239 -3.93 18.81 -6.72
CA ILE A 239 -2.93 18.21 -5.80
C ILE A 239 -3.54 17.98 -4.42
N MET A 240 -4.44 18.87 -3.94
CA MET A 240 -5.06 18.71 -2.63
C MET A 240 -6.05 17.57 -2.61
N ALA A 241 -6.81 17.33 -3.69
CA ALA A 241 -7.66 16.15 -3.81
C ALA A 241 -6.83 14.85 -3.76
N HIS A 242 -5.68 14.82 -4.45
CA HIS A 242 -4.77 13.68 -4.45
C HIS A 242 -4.20 13.39 -3.06
N LEU A 243 -3.72 14.43 -2.37
CA LEU A 243 -3.19 14.32 -1.01
C LEU A 243 -4.28 13.89 -0.02
N SER A 244 -5.47 14.48 -0.10
CA SER A 244 -6.62 14.12 0.73
C SER A 244 -7.03 12.66 0.51
N GLY A 245 -7.08 12.21 -0.74
CA GLY A 245 -7.34 10.81 -1.08
C GLY A 245 -6.29 9.86 -0.48
N TYR A 246 -5.00 10.20 -0.64
CA TYR A 246 -3.90 9.41 -0.09
C TYR A 246 -3.98 9.30 1.45
N ILE A 247 -4.27 10.40 2.15
CA ILE A 247 -4.44 10.41 3.60
C ILE A 247 -5.62 9.53 4.03
N CYS A 248 -6.79 9.66 3.40
CA CYS A 248 -7.96 8.81 3.67
C CYS A 248 -7.65 7.33 3.38
N GLY A 249 -6.87 7.06 2.35
CA GLY A 249 -6.36 5.73 2.04
C GLY A 249 -5.45 5.17 3.13
N CYS A 250 -4.50 5.96 3.64
CA CYS A 250 -3.63 5.56 4.74
C CYS A 250 -4.45 5.21 6.00
N LEU A 251 -5.41 6.04 6.37
CA LEU A 251 -6.30 5.79 7.52
C LEU A 251 -7.11 4.50 7.33
N SER A 252 -7.66 4.29 6.14
CA SER A 252 -8.38 3.05 5.80
C SER A 252 -7.45 1.84 5.84
N GLY A 253 -6.22 1.96 5.35
CA GLY A 253 -5.20 0.91 5.42
C GLY A 253 -4.85 0.52 6.86
N ILE A 254 -4.73 1.48 7.77
CA ILE A 254 -4.50 1.24 9.21
C ILE A 254 -5.65 0.42 9.81
N VAL A 255 -6.89 0.80 9.50
CA VAL A 255 -8.09 0.05 9.96
C VAL A 255 -8.05 -1.38 9.45
N TRP A 256 -7.74 -1.59 8.16
CA TRP A 256 -7.66 -2.94 7.59
C TRP A 256 -6.53 -3.78 8.19
N VAL A 257 -5.33 -3.22 8.39
CA VAL A 257 -4.24 -3.93 9.07
C VAL A 257 -4.66 -4.38 10.47
N PHE A 258 -5.36 -3.52 11.21
CA PHE A 258 -5.88 -3.86 12.53
C PHE A 258 -6.90 -4.99 12.48
N LEU A 259 -7.84 -4.96 11.53
CA LEU A 259 -8.86 -6.01 11.36
C LEU A 259 -8.23 -7.35 10.94
N LEU A 260 -7.31 -7.33 9.97
CA LEU A 260 -6.63 -8.52 9.49
C LEU A 260 -5.81 -9.19 10.60
N ARG A 261 -5.13 -8.41 11.44
CA ARG A 261 -4.39 -8.92 12.61
C ARG A 261 -5.31 -9.55 13.67
N ARG A 262 -6.60 -9.23 13.67
CA ARG A 262 -7.61 -9.84 14.54
C ARG A 262 -8.30 -11.04 13.91
N GLY A 263 -7.81 -11.55 12.78
CA GLY A 263 -8.33 -12.75 12.12
C GLY A 263 -9.51 -12.51 11.17
N PHE A 264 -9.80 -11.26 10.81
CA PHE A 264 -10.79 -10.95 9.77
C PHE A 264 -10.23 -11.18 8.35
N GLU A 265 -9.51 -12.30 8.14
CA GLU A 265 -8.93 -12.65 6.84
C GLU A 265 -9.99 -13.15 5.85
N ASN A 266 -10.98 -13.90 6.33
CA ASN A 266 -12.08 -14.38 5.52
C ASN A 266 -13.29 -13.47 5.67
N ILE A 267 -13.44 -12.52 4.75
CA ILE A 267 -14.62 -11.66 4.71
C ILE A 267 -15.67 -12.36 3.83
N PRO A 268 -16.64 -13.09 4.41
CA PRO A 268 -17.66 -13.78 3.63
C PRO A 268 -18.59 -12.81 2.90
N ALA A 269 -18.56 -11.55 3.28
CA ALA A 269 -19.43 -10.47 2.80
C ALA A 269 -18.90 -9.74 1.55
N GLN A 270 -18.01 -10.32 0.74
CA GLN A 270 -17.48 -9.66 -0.47
C GLN A 270 -18.59 -9.16 -1.41
N TYR A 271 -19.66 -9.94 -1.56
CA TYR A 271 -20.82 -9.55 -2.35
C TYR A 271 -21.56 -8.36 -1.75
N VAL A 272 -21.68 -8.31 -0.42
CA VAL A 272 -22.35 -7.19 0.26
C VAL A 272 -21.59 -5.88 0.02
N PHE A 273 -20.28 -5.89 0.18
CA PHE A 273 -19.44 -4.73 -0.10
C PHE A 273 -19.50 -4.31 -1.58
N GLY A 274 -19.44 -5.29 -2.50
CA GLY A 274 -19.58 -5.02 -3.94
C GLY A 274 -20.93 -4.39 -4.29
N LEU A 275 -22.01 -4.95 -3.79
CA LEU A 275 -23.37 -4.41 -3.98
C LEU A 275 -23.54 -3.04 -3.33
N ALA A 276 -22.98 -2.84 -2.14
CA ALA A 276 -22.99 -1.54 -1.46
C ALA A 276 -22.25 -0.47 -2.28
N SER A 277 -21.12 -0.82 -2.92
CA SER A 277 -20.41 0.10 -3.81
C SER A 277 -21.26 0.52 -4.99
N ILE A 278 -21.91 -0.44 -5.65
CA ILE A 278 -22.78 -0.17 -6.79
C ILE A 278 -23.98 0.70 -6.34
N ALA A 279 -24.64 0.29 -5.27
CA ALA A 279 -25.79 1.02 -4.73
C ALA A 279 -25.42 2.46 -4.36
N LEU A 280 -24.26 2.67 -3.75
CA LEU A 280 -23.78 4.00 -3.36
C LEU A 280 -23.52 4.89 -4.59
N VAL A 281 -22.90 4.34 -5.65
CA VAL A 281 -22.68 5.08 -6.90
C VAL A 281 -24.01 5.39 -7.59
N CYS A 282 -24.92 4.42 -7.68
CA CYS A 282 -26.26 4.64 -8.27
C CYS A 282 -27.05 5.70 -7.49
N LEU A 283 -27.07 5.60 -6.15
CA LEU A 283 -27.74 6.58 -5.28
C LEU A 283 -27.17 7.99 -5.48
N ALA A 284 -25.84 8.10 -5.51
CA ALA A 284 -25.18 9.39 -5.73
C ALA A 284 -25.59 10.04 -7.05
N TRP A 285 -25.66 9.26 -8.14
CA TRP A 285 -26.12 9.79 -9.43
C TRP A 285 -27.61 10.12 -9.46
N VAL A 286 -28.46 9.31 -8.81
CA VAL A 286 -29.90 9.66 -8.68
C VAL A 286 -30.06 11.01 -7.95
N LEU A 287 -29.38 11.19 -6.81
CA LEU A 287 -29.41 12.45 -6.08
C LEU A 287 -28.87 13.63 -6.89
N ALA A 288 -27.84 13.42 -7.69
CA ALA A 288 -27.27 14.44 -8.56
C ALA A 288 -28.24 14.94 -9.65
N PHE A 289 -29.23 14.12 -10.04
CA PHE A 289 -30.21 14.50 -11.07
C PHE A 289 -31.54 15.00 -10.50
N VAL A 290 -31.83 14.67 -9.24
CA VAL A 290 -33.10 15.04 -8.58
C VAL A 290 -32.93 16.23 -7.63
N GLY A 291 -31.74 16.39 -7.03
CA GLY A 291 -31.40 17.49 -6.12
C GLY A 291 -30.81 18.66 -6.88
#